data_b5bd3441d587546d5424da55af71b358
#
_entry.id   b5bd3441d587546d5424da55af71b358
#
_cell.length_a   1.000
_cell.length_b   1.000
_cell.length_c   1.000
_cell.angle_alpha   90.00
_cell.angle_beta   90.00
_cell.angle_gamma   90.00
#
_symmetry.space_group_name_H-M   'P 1'
#
loop_
_entity.id
_entity.type
_entity.pdbx_description
1 polymer ?
#
loop_
_entity_poly.entity_id
_entity_poly.type
_entity_poly.pdbx_seq_one_letter_code
_entity_poly.pdbx_strand_id
1 'polypeptide(L)'
;MQLMKEKQDLTYLSWSVYRNSSGTAGSFLKAYSELGGTKTYYKLSNFDKARGIIGHECVNELIVDRLLTILGIPHLSYQLIHADVTVDGKAHEVYLCASEDFKAKSESKIALDAYKELETLPDESALDFCTRMGWKDYIYQMLVVDYLILNRDRHGANIEVLRNSRKKTVRLAPLFDHGLSLLCSCSDDAAAAKFDVMADKPCNNYIGSKSTWDNLRIIPKDKMPKLTPLHESDRQVLLEGLDGVISQTLQDKIWEMIWKRWCAYEDFCNSR
;
A
#
# COMPACT_ATOMS: atom_id res chain seq x y z
N MET A 1 -15.18 7.42 8.98
CA MET A 1 -15.56 7.62 7.55
C MET A 1 -14.26 7.68 6.78
N GLN A 2 -14.05 6.75 5.85
CA GLN A 2 -12.79 6.65 5.10
C GLN A 2 -12.67 7.64 3.92
N LEU A 3 -13.78 8.13 3.40
CA LEU A 3 -13.82 9.11 2.30
C LEU A 3 -14.49 10.40 2.78
N MET A 4 -13.76 11.50 2.73
CA MET A 4 -14.23 12.84 3.10
C MET A 4 -14.39 13.67 1.82
N LYS A 5 -15.63 13.81 1.34
CA LYS A 5 -15.97 14.58 0.12
C LYS A 5 -16.11 16.07 0.38
N GLU A 6 -16.45 16.46 1.60
CA GLU A 6 -16.45 17.86 2.00
C GLU A 6 -15.04 18.42 1.96
N LYS A 7 -14.87 19.51 1.22
CA LYS A 7 -13.55 20.08 0.97
C LYS A 7 -12.94 20.67 2.24
N GLN A 8 -11.72 20.25 2.57
CA GLN A 8 -10.96 20.68 3.73
C GLN A 8 -9.91 21.72 3.34
N ASP A 9 -9.62 22.67 4.21
CA ASP A 9 -8.48 23.56 4.06
C ASP A 9 -7.24 22.95 4.71
N LEU A 10 -6.32 22.45 3.87
CA LEU A 10 -5.02 21.93 4.25
C LEU A 10 -3.87 22.74 3.65
N THR A 11 -4.12 24.00 3.31
CA THR A 11 -3.13 24.92 2.72
C THR A 11 -1.96 25.23 3.65
N TYR A 12 -2.13 25.02 4.95
CA TYR A 12 -1.11 25.20 5.98
C TYR A 12 -0.08 24.07 6.04
N LEU A 13 -0.31 22.95 5.37
CA LEU A 13 0.63 21.82 5.37
C LEU A 13 1.87 22.13 4.54
N SER A 14 3.03 21.76 5.08
CA SER A 14 4.31 21.86 4.38
C SER A 14 4.65 20.53 3.72
N TRP A 15 4.80 20.53 2.40
CA TRP A 15 5.02 19.35 1.58
C TRP A 15 6.51 19.10 1.32
N SER A 16 6.95 17.85 1.39
CA SER A 16 8.32 17.44 1.17
C SER A 16 8.36 16.04 0.53
N VAL A 17 9.36 15.78 -0.30
CA VAL A 17 9.70 14.44 -0.78
C VAL A 17 10.58 13.65 0.22
N TYR A 18 11.09 14.31 1.25
CA TYR A 18 11.98 13.69 2.23
C TYR A 18 11.18 12.98 3.32
N ARG A 19 11.54 11.74 3.62
CA ARG A 19 11.13 11.07 4.85
C ARG A 19 12.08 11.47 5.98
N ASN A 20 11.54 11.77 7.16
CA ASN A 20 12.35 11.97 8.39
C ASN A 20 12.85 10.63 8.99
N SER A 21 12.71 9.51 8.32
CA SER A 21 13.27 8.20 8.70
C SER A 21 14.33 7.79 7.69
N SER A 22 15.44 7.23 8.18
CA SER A 22 16.56 6.74 7.38
C SER A 22 16.06 5.76 6.30
N GLY A 23 16.19 6.12 5.04
CA GLY A 23 15.87 5.27 3.90
C GLY A 23 15.09 6.03 2.83
N THR A 24 15.54 5.92 1.63
CA THR A 24 14.99 6.32 0.32
C THR A 24 14.06 7.54 0.27
N ALA A 25 14.45 8.53 -0.52
CA ALA A 25 13.58 9.62 -0.98
C ALA A 25 12.31 9.01 -1.60
N GLY A 26 11.14 9.29 -1.00
CA GLY A 26 9.87 8.87 -1.57
C GLY A 26 9.56 9.69 -2.82
N SER A 27 9.02 9.06 -3.86
CA SER A 27 8.61 9.74 -5.11
C SER A 27 7.45 10.72 -4.91
N PHE A 28 6.75 10.63 -3.77
CA PHE A 28 5.52 11.38 -3.49
C PHE A 28 5.74 12.46 -2.46
N LEU A 29 5.04 13.58 -2.64
CA LEU A 29 4.98 14.65 -1.65
C LEU A 29 4.23 14.18 -0.41
N LYS A 30 4.82 14.41 0.75
CA LYS A 30 4.29 14.04 2.07
C LYS A 30 4.32 15.25 2.99
N ALA A 31 3.33 15.31 3.87
CA ALA A 31 3.25 16.27 4.96
C ALA A 31 2.81 15.55 6.24
N TYR A 32 2.86 16.24 7.35
CA TYR A 32 2.26 15.74 8.60
C TYR A 32 1.70 16.92 9.42
N SER A 33 0.72 16.59 10.25
CA SER A 33 0.28 17.44 11.34
C SER A 33 0.30 16.67 12.65
N GLU A 34 0.36 17.39 13.75
CA GLU A 34 0.26 16.80 15.09
C GLU A 34 -0.78 17.58 15.87
N LEU A 35 -1.89 16.92 16.22
CA LEU A 35 -2.99 17.49 16.96
C LEU A 35 -3.33 16.58 18.16
N GLY A 36 -3.39 17.14 19.36
CA GLY A 36 -3.75 16.38 20.56
C GLY A 36 -2.80 15.20 20.87
N GLY A 37 -1.56 15.23 20.37
CA GLY A 37 -0.57 14.16 20.52
C GLY A 37 -0.73 13.00 19.54
N THR A 38 -1.65 13.11 18.57
CA THR A 38 -1.79 12.19 17.44
C THR A 38 -1.09 12.81 16.23
N LYS A 39 -0.17 12.06 15.63
CA LYS A 39 0.52 12.44 14.41
C LYS A 39 -0.20 11.84 13.22
N THR A 40 -0.66 12.69 12.30
CA THR A 40 -1.29 12.31 11.04
C THR A 40 -0.35 12.62 9.89
N TYR A 41 -0.10 11.63 9.04
CA TYR A 41 0.66 11.78 7.80
C TYR A 41 -0.29 11.95 6.63
N TYR A 42 0.09 12.86 5.72
CA TYR A 42 -0.62 13.14 4.48
C TYR A 42 0.30 12.83 3.30
N LYS A 43 -0.25 12.28 2.23
CA LYS A 43 0.47 11.92 1.01
C LYS A 43 -0.33 12.41 -0.19
N LEU A 44 0.31 13.06 -1.14
CA LEU A 44 -0.27 13.37 -2.45
C LEU A 44 -0.01 12.22 -3.42
N SER A 45 -0.90 12.05 -4.39
CA SER A 45 -0.61 11.26 -5.57
C SER A 45 0.51 11.91 -6.40
N ASN A 46 0.93 11.25 -7.48
CA ASN A 46 2.02 11.74 -8.31
C ASN A 46 1.78 13.19 -8.74
N PHE A 47 2.76 14.05 -8.47
CA PHE A 47 2.68 15.49 -8.68
C PHE A 47 3.70 15.96 -9.70
N ASP A 48 3.21 16.63 -10.74
CA ASP A 48 4.01 17.30 -11.77
C ASP A 48 3.90 18.82 -11.60
N LYS A 49 5.01 19.54 -11.64
CA LYS A 49 5.03 20.99 -11.40
C LYS A 49 4.20 21.80 -12.43
N ALA A 50 4.04 21.29 -13.64
CA ALA A 50 3.31 21.95 -14.70
C ALA A 50 1.83 21.53 -14.73
N ARG A 51 1.54 20.25 -14.44
CA ARG A 51 0.21 19.65 -14.60
C ARG A 51 -0.55 19.45 -13.28
N GLY A 52 0.13 19.60 -12.12
CA GLY A 52 -0.45 19.31 -10.81
C GLY A 52 -0.47 17.81 -10.51
N ILE A 53 -1.54 17.31 -9.89
CA ILE A 53 -1.73 15.88 -9.60
C ILE A 53 -2.02 15.14 -10.91
N ILE A 54 -1.23 14.10 -11.20
CA ILE A 54 -1.32 13.32 -12.44
C ILE A 54 -1.56 11.81 -12.20
N GLY A 55 -1.67 11.38 -10.96
CA GLY A 55 -1.88 9.98 -10.58
C GLY A 55 -3.09 9.82 -9.66
N HIS A 56 -3.40 8.57 -9.34
CA HIS A 56 -4.50 8.18 -8.45
C HIS A 56 -4.03 7.27 -7.30
N GLU A 57 -2.76 7.37 -6.93
CA GLU A 57 -2.15 6.49 -5.92
C GLU A 57 -2.83 6.62 -4.55
N CYS A 58 -3.34 7.80 -4.20
CA CYS A 58 -4.09 8.00 -2.95
C CYS A 58 -5.45 7.27 -2.98
N VAL A 59 -6.09 7.19 -4.14
CA VAL A 59 -7.31 6.40 -4.33
C VAL A 59 -7.01 4.90 -4.21
N ASN A 60 -5.87 4.45 -4.77
CA ASN A 60 -5.42 3.06 -4.62
C ASN A 60 -5.22 2.68 -3.15
N GLU A 61 -4.63 3.57 -2.32
CA GLU A 61 -4.48 3.32 -0.87
C GLU A 61 -5.84 3.05 -0.22
N LEU A 62 -6.88 3.85 -0.53
CA LEU A 62 -8.22 3.66 0.00
C LEU A 62 -8.87 2.36 -0.47
N ILE A 63 -8.77 2.04 -1.77
CA ILE A 63 -9.35 0.81 -2.33
C ILE A 63 -8.68 -0.41 -1.70
N VAL A 64 -7.35 -0.38 -1.55
CA VAL A 64 -6.61 -1.48 -0.91
C VAL A 64 -6.92 -1.59 0.58
N ASP A 65 -7.06 -0.48 1.31
CA ASP A 65 -7.53 -0.48 2.71
C ASP A 65 -8.86 -1.24 2.85
N ARG A 66 -9.84 -0.92 2.00
CA ARG A 66 -11.14 -1.59 1.98
C ARG A 66 -11.03 -3.08 1.64
N LEU A 67 -10.20 -3.41 0.64
CA LEU A 67 -9.94 -4.80 0.27
C LEU A 67 -9.35 -5.59 1.44
N LEU A 68 -8.32 -5.07 2.09
CA LEU A 68 -7.67 -5.72 3.22
C LEU A 68 -8.62 -5.86 4.43
N THR A 69 -9.51 -4.88 4.63
CA THR A 69 -10.58 -4.98 5.63
C THR A 69 -11.51 -6.15 5.33
N ILE A 70 -11.97 -6.31 4.08
CA ILE A 70 -12.83 -7.44 3.66
C ILE A 70 -12.10 -8.77 3.84
N LEU A 71 -10.83 -8.84 3.42
CA LEU A 71 -10.02 -10.06 3.53
C LEU A 71 -9.60 -10.41 4.97
N GLY A 72 -9.84 -9.50 5.94
CA GLY A 72 -9.47 -9.69 7.35
C GLY A 72 -7.96 -9.58 7.62
N ILE A 73 -7.23 -8.83 6.79
CA ILE A 73 -5.77 -8.66 6.90
C ILE A 73 -5.43 -7.39 7.68
N PRO A 74 -4.59 -7.48 8.74
CA PRO A 74 -4.12 -6.30 9.46
C PRO A 74 -3.31 -5.35 8.57
N HIS A 75 -3.73 -4.10 8.50
CA HIS A 75 -3.11 -3.07 7.66
C HIS A 75 -3.24 -1.69 8.28
N LEU A 76 -2.51 -0.71 7.73
CA LEU A 76 -2.67 0.70 8.09
C LEU A 76 -3.94 1.24 7.43
N SER A 77 -4.82 1.83 8.24
CA SER A 77 -6.03 2.48 7.72
C SER A 77 -5.71 3.84 7.10
N TYR A 78 -6.38 4.10 5.97
CA TYR A 78 -6.28 5.34 5.23
C TYR A 78 -7.63 6.07 5.14
N GLN A 79 -7.54 7.39 5.13
CA GLN A 79 -8.64 8.28 4.73
C GLN A 79 -8.28 8.93 3.40
N LEU A 80 -9.26 9.02 2.50
CA LEU A 80 -9.16 9.85 1.30
C LEU A 80 -9.87 11.17 1.57
N ILE A 81 -9.16 12.28 1.46
CA ILE A 81 -9.62 13.61 1.82
C ILE A 81 -9.63 14.51 0.57
N HIS A 82 -10.76 15.12 0.27
CA HIS A 82 -10.88 16.23 -0.68
C HIS A 82 -10.39 17.51 -0.02
N ALA A 83 -9.38 18.17 -0.57
CA ALA A 83 -8.78 19.33 0.09
C ALA A 83 -8.19 20.35 -0.87
N ASP A 84 -8.11 21.61 -0.37
CA ASP A 84 -7.22 22.62 -0.91
C ASP A 84 -5.85 22.50 -0.23
N VAL A 85 -4.78 22.47 -1.02
CA VAL A 85 -3.39 22.40 -0.57
C VAL A 85 -2.55 23.45 -1.28
N THR A 86 -1.43 23.84 -0.67
CA THR A 86 -0.44 24.71 -1.33
C THR A 86 0.86 23.95 -1.57
N VAL A 87 1.25 23.80 -2.85
CA VAL A 87 2.50 23.18 -3.26
C VAL A 87 3.32 24.15 -4.09
N ASP A 88 4.57 24.38 -3.74
CA ASP A 88 5.47 25.36 -4.43
C ASP A 88 4.81 26.75 -4.58
N GLY A 89 4.02 27.19 -3.60
CA GLY A 89 3.32 28.50 -3.60
C GLY A 89 2.07 28.57 -4.48
N LYS A 90 1.63 27.46 -5.08
CA LYS A 90 0.40 27.38 -5.89
C LYS A 90 -0.66 26.59 -5.15
N ALA A 91 -1.91 27.07 -5.20
CA ALA A 91 -3.06 26.36 -4.66
C ALA A 91 -3.50 25.24 -5.63
N HIS A 92 -3.85 24.09 -5.07
CA HIS A 92 -4.38 22.93 -5.78
C HIS A 92 -5.56 22.36 -5.01
N GLU A 93 -6.62 22.00 -5.73
CA GLU A 93 -7.72 21.20 -5.21
C GLU A 93 -7.45 19.73 -5.56
N VAL A 94 -7.41 18.87 -4.56
CA VAL A 94 -6.90 17.48 -4.72
C VAL A 94 -7.66 16.50 -3.86
N TYR A 95 -7.58 15.20 -4.21
CA TYR A 95 -7.80 14.11 -3.30
C TYR A 95 -6.44 13.59 -2.82
N LEU A 96 -6.26 13.55 -1.50
CA LEU A 96 -5.03 13.06 -0.86
C LEU A 96 -5.35 11.98 0.17
N CYS A 97 -4.39 11.11 0.47
CA CYS A 97 -4.58 10.15 1.54
C CYS A 97 -3.94 10.62 2.86
N ALA A 98 -4.61 10.29 3.97
CA ALA A 98 -4.14 10.53 5.32
C ALA A 98 -4.15 9.24 6.12
N SER A 99 -3.18 9.09 7.02
CA SER A 99 -3.10 7.96 7.96
C SER A 99 -2.48 8.40 9.28
N GLU A 100 -2.92 7.79 10.37
CA GLU A 100 -2.28 7.99 11.67
C GLU A 100 -0.96 7.22 11.78
N ASP A 101 -0.06 7.69 12.66
CA ASP A 101 1.17 6.95 12.94
C ASP A 101 0.84 5.64 13.68
N PHE A 102 1.13 4.50 13.05
CA PHE A 102 0.93 3.17 13.62
C PHE A 102 1.94 2.82 14.73
N LYS A 103 2.98 3.64 14.89
CA LYS A 103 4.03 3.43 15.88
C LYS A 103 3.58 3.90 17.26
N ALA A 104 3.73 3.04 18.28
CA ALA A 104 3.57 3.48 19.67
C ALA A 104 4.71 4.46 20.07
N LYS A 105 4.45 5.35 21.04
CA LYS A 105 5.43 6.34 21.51
C LYS A 105 6.77 5.74 21.96
N SER A 106 6.75 4.50 22.45
CA SER A 106 7.94 3.76 22.92
C SER A 106 8.61 2.91 21.83
N GLU A 107 8.13 2.93 20.61
CA GLU A 107 8.68 2.18 19.49
C GLU A 107 9.50 3.09 18.57
N SER A 108 10.53 2.52 17.97
CA SER A 108 11.27 3.09 16.84
C SER A 108 10.97 2.31 15.57
N LYS A 109 10.99 2.99 14.42
CA LYS A 109 10.81 2.40 13.09
C LYS A 109 12.18 2.18 12.46
N ILE A 110 12.35 1.05 11.82
CA ILE A 110 13.51 0.73 10.98
C ILE A 110 13.05 -0.08 9.78
N ALA A 111 13.54 0.25 8.58
CA ALA A 111 13.25 -0.51 7.38
C ALA A 111 13.76 -1.98 7.50
N LEU A 112 13.02 -2.93 6.94
CA LEU A 112 13.36 -4.36 7.06
C LEU A 112 14.74 -4.67 6.49
N ASP A 113 15.12 -4.07 5.36
CA ASP A 113 16.44 -4.22 4.75
C ASP A 113 17.56 -3.77 5.71
N ALA A 114 17.42 -2.57 6.28
CA ALA A 114 18.37 -2.05 7.26
C ALA A 114 18.39 -2.89 8.56
N TYR A 115 17.23 -3.36 9.02
CA TYR A 115 17.18 -4.22 10.20
C TYR A 115 17.81 -5.58 9.95
N LYS A 116 17.60 -6.17 8.76
CA LYS A 116 18.25 -7.41 8.36
C LYS A 116 19.78 -7.27 8.36
N GLU A 117 20.33 -6.17 7.82
CA GLU A 117 21.78 -5.92 7.82
C GLU A 117 22.39 -5.94 9.23
N LEU A 118 21.63 -5.53 10.26
CA LEU A 118 22.08 -5.52 11.64
C LEU A 118 22.04 -6.90 12.32
N GLU A 119 21.12 -7.77 11.91
CA GLU A 119 20.75 -8.99 12.65
C GLU A 119 20.90 -10.28 11.80
N THR A 120 21.39 -10.18 10.55
CA THR A 120 21.47 -11.32 9.62
C THR A 120 22.56 -12.31 10.00
N LEU A 121 22.32 -13.59 9.68
CA LEU A 121 23.33 -14.64 9.70
C LEU A 121 24.04 -14.73 8.33
N PRO A 122 25.25 -15.31 8.24
CA PRO A 122 25.92 -15.52 6.95
C PRO A 122 25.00 -16.26 5.96
N ASP A 123 24.98 -15.78 4.72
CA ASP A 123 24.22 -16.37 3.59
C ASP A 123 22.69 -16.46 3.79
N GLU A 124 22.13 -15.76 4.78
CA GLU A 124 20.71 -15.79 5.08
C GLU A 124 19.91 -14.93 4.08
N SER A 125 18.97 -15.54 3.35
CA SER A 125 18.06 -14.80 2.49
C SER A 125 17.09 -13.91 3.29
N ALA A 126 16.41 -12.96 2.63
CA ALA A 126 15.40 -12.12 3.31
C ALA A 126 14.21 -12.96 3.83
N LEU A 127 13.81 -14.01 3.10
CA LEU A 127 12.74 -14.91 3.53
C LEU A 127 13.16 -15.79 4.72
N ASP A 128 14.39 -16.30 4.72
CA ASP A 128 14.92 -17.10 5.84
C ASP A 128 15.04 -16.26 7.10
N PHE A 129 15.54 -15.03 6.96
CA PHE A 129 15.58 -14.05 8.04
C PHE A 129 14.18 -13.82 8.64
N CYS A 130 13.19 -13.51 7.82
CA CYS A 130 11.82 -13.29 8.30
C CYS A 130 11.23 -14.57 8.93
N THR A 131 11.58 -15.75 8.41
CA THR A 131 11.17 -17.04 8.99
C THR A 131 11.77 -17.25 10.38
N ARG A 132 13.07 -17.00 10.55
CA ARG A 132 13.78 -17.08 11.84
C ARG A 132 13.22 -16.08 12.86
N MET A 133 12.82 -14.89 12.40
CA MET A 133 12.20 -13.87 13.25
C MET A 133 10.74 -14.19 13.63
N GLY A 134 10.15 -15.27 13.12
CA GLY A 134 8.76 -15.64 13.37
C GLY A 134 7.74 -14.84 12.57
N TRP A 135 8.15 -14.17 11.49
CA TRP A 135 7.30 -13.28 10.67
C TRP A 135 6.78 -13.93 9.40
N LYS A 136 6.95 -15.23 9.27
CA LYS A 136 6.64 -15.98 8.04
C LYS A 136 5.20 -15.81 7.58
N ASP A 137 4.24 -15.89 8.49
CA ASP A 137 2.81 -15.79 8.15
C ASP A 137 2.46 -14.39 7.66
N TYR A 138 3.03 -13.35 8.26
CA TYR A 138 2.89 -11.97 7.76
C TYR A 138 3.44 -11.82 6.35
N ILE A 139 4.63 -12.37 6.08
CA ILE A 139 5.26 -12.32 4.75
C ILE A 139 4.39 -13.04 3.72
N TYR A 140 3.83 -14.18 4.05
CA TYR A 140 2.94 -14.90 3.13
C TYR A 140 1.66 -14.14 2.83
N GLN A 141 1.03 -13.51 3.84
CA GLN A 141 -0.11 -12.61 3.61
C GLN A 141 0.27 -11.45 2.70
N MET A 142 1.43 -10.81 2.95
CA MET A 142 1.93 -9.71 2.14
C MET A 142 2.13 -10.12 0.67
N LEU A 143 2.72 -11.29 0.40
CA LEU A 143 2.93 -11.78 -0.97
C LEU A 143 1.60 -12.05 -1.70
N VAL A 144 0.60 -12.59 -0.99
CA VAL A 144 -0.76 -12.77 -1.55
C VAL A 144 -1.39 -11.42 -1.87
N VAL A 145 -1.32 -10.46 -0.95
CA VAL A 145 -1.84 -9.10 -1.18
C VAL A 145 -1.16 -8.46 -2.38
N ASP A 146 0.18 -8.48 -2.43
CA ASP A 146 0.94 -7.90 -3.53
C ASP A 146 0.58 -8.53 -4.89
N TYR A 147 0.25 -9.82 -4.91
CA TYR A 147 -0.29 -10.48 -6.10
C TYR A 147 -1.70 -9.96 -6.45
N LEU A 148 -2.63 -9.92 -5.51
CA LEU A 148 -4.02 -9.54 -5.75
C LEU A 148 -4.12 -8.11 -6.32
N ILE A 149 -3.33 -7.19 -5.79
CA ILE A 149 -3.37 -5.78 -6.19
C ILE A 149 -2.31 -5.40 -7.24
N LEU A 150 -1.49 -6.34 -7.70
CA LEU A 150 -0.35 -6.09 -8.58
C LEU A 150 0.56 -4.99 -8.03
N ASN A 151 0.96 -5.11 -6.76
CA ASN A 151 1.84 -4.12 -6.14
C ASN A 151 3.22 -4.10 -6.83
N ARG A 152 3.64 -2.90 -7.24
CA ARG A 152 4.89 -2.70 -8.01
C ARG A 152 6.08 -2.35 -7.13
N ASP A 153 5.87 -2.01 -5.85
CA ASP A 153 6.90 -1.39 -5.02
C ASP A 153 6.92 -1.90 -3.57
N ARG A 154 7.21 -3.18 -3.38
CA ARG A 154 7.43 -3.81 -2.06
C ARG A 154 8.91 -3.91 -1.74
N HIS A 155 9.64 -2.79 -1.79
CA HIS A 155 11.04 -2.73 -1.34
C HIS A 155 11.15 -2.78 0.20
N GLY A 156 12.37 -3.01 0.73
CA GLY A 156 12.61 -3.19 2.17
C GLY A 156 12.11 -2.07 3.07
N ALA A 157 12.11 -0.82 2.58
CA ALA A 157 11.58 0.32 3.34
C ALA A 157 10.03 0.37 3.38
N ASN A 158 9.33 -0.40 2.53
CA ASN A 158 7.86 -0.57 2.58
C ASN A 158 7.46 -1.79 3.43
N ILE A 159 8.42 -2.33 4.20
CA ILE A 159 8.23 -3.33 5.25
C ILE A 159 8.94 -2.79 6.48
N GLU A 160 8.22 -2.20 7.42
CA GLU A 160 8.84 -1.59 8.60
C GLU A 160 8.85 -2.54 9.79
N VAL A 161 9.97 -2.53 10.51
CA VAL A 161 10.17 -3.21 11.79
C VAL A 161 9.98 -2.19 12.92
N LEU A 162 9.15 -2.52 13.88
CA LEU A 162 8.89 -1.73 15.08
C LEU A 162 9.65 -2.34 16.25
N ARG A 163 10.57 -1.58 16.82
CA ARG A 163 11.42 -2.01 17.94
C ARG A 163 11.08 -1.23 19.21
N ASN A 164 10.79 -1.94 20.28
CA ASN A 164 10.65 -1.39 21.62
C ASN A 164 11.85 -1.81 22.48
N SER A 165 12.83 -0.92 22.63
CA SER A 165 14.07 -1.23 23.36
C SER A 165 13.83 -1.48 24.85
N ARG A 166 12.81 -0.85 25.47
CA ARG A 166 12.48 -1.04 26.89
C ARG A 166 11.88 -2.42 27.15
N LYS A 167 10.96 -2.86 26.28
CA LYS A 167 10.29 -4.16 26.36
C LYS A 167 11.08 -5.28 25.70
N LYS A 168 12.16 -4.96 25.00
CA LYS A 168 12.95 -5.91 24.18
C LYS A 168 12.08 -6.67 23.17
N THR A 169 11.06 -6.00 22.61
CA THR A 169 10.16 -6.58 21.61
C THR A 169 10.43 -6.00 20.23
N VAL A 170 10.29 -6.86 19.24
CA VAL A 170 10.40 -6.51 17.81
C VAL A 170 9.20 -7.12 17.09
N ARG A 171 8.55 -6.35 16.21
CA ARG A 171 7.42 -6.79 15.41
C ARG A 171 7.41 -6.09 14.05
N LEU A 172 6.71 -6.63 13.08
CA LEU A 172 6.44 -5.91 11.84
C LEU A 172 5.34 -4.87 12.05
N ALA A 173 5.42 -3.78 11.30
CA ALA A 173 4.33 -2.83 11.15
C ALA A 173 3.14 -3.48 10.42
N PRO A 174 1.90 -2.98 10.56
CA PRO A 174 0.81 -3.39 9.69
C PRO A 174 1.19 -3.13 8.22
N LEU A 175 0.56 -3.82 7.25
CA LEU A 175 0.78 -3.57 5.82
C LEU A 175 0.43 -2.12 5.47
N PHE A 176 1.25 -1.47 4.65
CA PHE A 176 1.07 -0.07 4.25
C PHE A 176 1.74 0.22 2.90
N ASP A 177 1.53 1.42 2.36
CA ASP A 177 2.11 1.98 1.13
C ASP A 177 1.80 1.12 -0.11
N HIS A 178 0.51 1.06 -0.46
CA HIS A 178 -0.03 0.30 -1.59
C HIS A 178 -0.36 1.20 -2.80
N GLY A 179 -0.01 2.47 -2.78
CA GLY A 179 -0.37 3.41 -3.85
C GLY A 179 0.15 3.00 -5.22
N LEU A 180 1.36 2.41 -5.30
CA LEU A 180 1.94 1.90 -6.54
C LEU A 180 1.43 0.50 -6.90
N SER A 181 0.13 0.30 -6.83
CA SER A 181 -0.59 -0.94 -7.14
C SER A 181 -1.73 -0.70 -8.15
N LEU A 182 -2.50 -1.72 -8.39
CA LEU A 182 -3.65 -1.68 -9.29
C LEU A 182 -3.25 -1.14 -10.67
N LEU A 183 -3.95 -0.13 -11.16
CA LEU A 183 -3.69 0.51 -12.45
C LEU A 183 -2.86 1.81 -12.34
N CYS A 184 -1.99 1.94 -11.32
CA CYS A 184 -1.23 3.17 -11.05
C CYS A 184 -0.42 3.71 -12.25
N SER A 185 -0.10 2.86 -13.23
CA SER A 185 0.61 3.26 -14.46
C SER A 185 -0.31 3.77 -15.57
N CYS A 186 -1.64 3.72 -15.41
CA CYS A 186 -2.58 4.20 -16.41
C CYS A 186 -2.82 5.70 -16.22
N SER A 187 -2.45 6.49 -17.22
CA SER A 187 -2.58 7.96 -17.18
C SER A 187 -3.96 8.46 -17.57
N ASP A 188 -4.78 7.61 -18.21
CA ASP A 188 -6.10 7.95 -18.74
C ASP A 188 -6.97 6.70 -18.95
N ASP A 189 -8.23 6.92 -19.28
CA ASP A 189 -9.22 5.87 -19.50
C ASP A 189 -8.87 4.94 -20.68
N ALA A 190 -8.23 5.46 -21.71
CA ALA A 190 -7.85 4.65 -22.87
C ALA A 190 -6.74 3.66 -22.52
N ALA A 191 -5.80 4.08 -21.67
CA ALA A 191 -4.77 3.19 -21.11
C ALA A 191 -5.39 2.17 -20.15
N ALA A 192 -6.30 2.62 -19.28
CA ALA A 192 -7.01 1.74 -18.36
C ALA A 192 -7.83 0.67 -19.07
N ALA A 193 -8.61 1.05 -20.08
CA ALA A 193 -9.45 0.12 -20.85
C ALA A 193 -8.64 -0.99 -21.54
N LYS A 194 -7.42 -0.68 -22.00
CA LYS A 194 -6.52 -1.62 -22.71
C LYS A 194 -5.64 -2.44 -21.74
N PHE A 195 -5.65 -2.12 -20.45
CA PHE A 195 -4.77 -2.78 -19.50
C PHE A 195 -5.14 -4.26 -19.34
N ASP A 196 -4.17 -5.15 -19.52
CA ASP A 196 -4.32 -6.55 -19.20
C ASP A 196 -4.16 -6.76 -17.69
N VAL A 197 -5.28 -6.98 -17.02
CA VAL A 197 -5.36 -7.11 -15.55
C VAL A 197 -4.71 -8.38 -15.01
N MET A 198 -4.49 -9.39 -15.88
CA MET A 198 -3.81 -10.63 -15.51
C MET A 198 -2.32 -10.63 -15.84
N ALA A 199 -1.84 -9.65 -16.58
CA ALA A 199 -0.41 -9.54 -16.91
C ALA A 199 0.43 -9.43 -15.65
N ASP A 200 1.48 -10.24 -15.57
CA ASP A 200 2.48 -10.16 -14.50
C ASP A 200 3.51 -9.08 -14.87
N LYS A 201 3.31 -7.91 -14.33
CA LYS A 201 4.22 -6.77 -14.56
C LYS A 201 5.39 -6.83 -13.59
N PRO A 202 6.61 -6.41 -14.02
CA PRO A 202 7.76 -6.37 -13.14
C PRO A 202 7.50 -5.56 -11.86
N CYS A 203 7.81 -6.12 -10.71
CA CYS A 203 7.71 -5.47 -9.41
C CYS A 203 9.08 -5.39 -8.72
N ASN A 204 9.21 -4.44 -7.81
CA ASN A 204 10.28 -4.40 -6.85
C ASN A 204 9.81 -5.11 -5.58
N ASN A 205 10.38 -6.27 -5.25
CA ASN A 205 10.01 -7.03 -4.05
C ASN A 205 11.27 -7.46 -3.31
N TYR A 206 11.39 -7.07 -2.05
CA TYR A 206 12.57 -7.33 -1.22
C TYR A 206 12.70 -8.80 -0.79
N ILE A 207 11.56 -9.51 -0.66
CA ILE A 207 11.53 -10.89 -0.17
C ILE A 207 11.74 -11.91 -1.28
N GLY A 208 11.13 -11.64 -2.44
CA GLY A 208 11.05 -12.62 -3.53
C GLY A 208 11.69 -12.12 -4.82
N SER A 209 11.00 -12.32 -5.92
CA SER A 209 11.41 -11.99 -7.28
C SER A 209 10.70 -10.74 -7.81
N LYS A 210 11.00 -10.40 -9.07
CA LYS A 210 10.32 -9.31 -9.80
C LYS A 210 8.94 -9.68 -10.36
N SER A 211 8.44 -10.86 -10.04
CA SER A 211 7.15 -11.41 -10.50
C SER A 211 6.25 -11.64 -9.30
N THR A 212 5.07 -11.01 -9.29
CA THR A 212 4.10 -11.23 -8.20
C THR A 212 3.52 -12.64 -8.23
N TRP A 213 3.44 -13.25 -9.41
CA TRP A 213 3.01 -14.63 -9.59
C TRP A 213 4.04 -15.63 -9.05
N ASP A 214 5.33 -15.43 -9.36
CA ASP A 214 6.38 -16.29 -8.81
C ASP A 214 6.50 -16.14 -7.30
N ASN A 215 6.28 -14.94 -6.78
CA ASN A 215 6.27 -14.69 -5.33
C ASN A 215 5.13 -15.45 -4.63
N LEU A 216 3.95 -15.57 -5.26
CA LEU A 216 2.87 -16.41 -4.75
C LEU A 216 3.27 -17.89 -4.67
N ARG A 217 4.08 -18.38 -5.63
CA ARG A 217 4.56 -19.78 -5.68
C ARG A 217 5.59 -20.14 -4.60
N ILE A 218 6.23 -19.15 -3.98
CA ILE A 218 7.15 -19.35 -2.85
C ILE A 218 6.40 -19.94 -1.64
N ILE A 219 5.10 -19.65 -1.51
CA ILE A 219 4.28 -20.07 -0.36
C ILE A 219 3.96 -21.56 -0.49
N PRO A 220 4.35 -22.41 0.50
CA PRO A 220 3.95 -23.81 0.50
C PRO A 220 2.42 -23.96 0.57
N LYS A 221 1.88 -25.01 -0.06
CA LYS A 221 0.44 -25.27 -0.11
C LYS A 221 -0.23 -25.26 1.27
N ASP A 222 0.38 -25.98 2.21
CA ASP A 222 -0.13 -26.10 3.58
C ASP A 222 0.04 -24.84 4.43
N LYS A 223 0.67 -23.79 3.86
CA LYS A 223 0.94 -22.49 4.50
C LYS A 223 0.25 -21.33 3.80
N MET A 224 -0.61 -21.60 2.82
CA MET A 224 -1.40 -20.56 2.18
C MET A 224 -2.25 -19.81 3.22
N PRO A 225 -2.21 -18.46 3.24
CA PRO A 225 -3.01 -17.68 4.18
C PRO A 225 -4.51 -17.96 4.04
N LYS A 226 -5.18 -18.15 5.17
CA LYS A 226 -6.64 -18.25 5.20
C LYS A 226 -7.22 -16.84 5.22
N LEU A 227 -7.77 -16.42 4.11
CA LEU A 227 -8.41 -15.11 3.94
C LEU A 227 -9.93 -15.26 4.00
N THR A 228 -10.62 -14.20 4.41
CA THR A 228 -12.07 -14.11 4.22
C THR A 228 -12.35 -14.10 2.72
N PRO A 229 -13.26 -14.93 2.20
CA PRO A 229 -13.58 -14.95 0.79
C PRO A 229 -14.07 -13.59 0.28
N LEU A 230 -13.60 -13.20 -0.90
CA LEU A 230 -14.10 -12.04 -1.63
C LEU A 230 -15.29 -12.47 -2.48
N HIS A 231 -16.32 -11.63 -2.54
CA HIS A 231 -17.55 -11.88 -3.31
C HIS A 231 -17.77 -10.76 -4.34
N GLU A 232 -18.52 -11.05 -5.40
CA GLU A 232 -18.87 -10.02 -6.41
C GLU A 232 -19.59 -8.82 -5.81
N SER A 233 -20.40 -9.04 -4.78
CA SER A 233 -21.10 -7.97 -4.03
C SER A 233 -20.17 -6.99 -3.35
N ASP A 234 -18.92 -7.38 -3.05
CA ASP A 234 -17.94 -6.53 -2.35
C ASP A 234 -17.45 -5.39 -3.22
N ARG A 235 -17.68 -5.47 -4.55
CA ARG A 235 -17.44 -4.36 -5.47
C ARG A 235 -18.04 -3.06 -4.97
N GLN A 236 -19.30 -3.11 -4.48
CA GLN A 236 -19.99 -1.93 -4.00
C GLN A 236 -19.25 -1.28 -2.82
N VAL A 237 -18.78 -2.09 -1.88
CA VAL A 237 -18.02 -1.61 -0.70
C VAL A 237 -16.66 -1.03 -1.11
N LEU A 238 -15.94 -1.75 -2.01
CA LEU A 238 -14.61 -1.32 -2.45
C LEU A 238 -14.64 0.03 -3.16
N LEU A 239 -15.66 0.28 -3.99
CA LEU A 239 -15.76 1.46 -4.85
C LEU A 239 -16.70 2.52 -4.29
N GLU A 240 -17.27 2.33 -3.09
CA GLU A 240 -18.23 3.24 -2.49
C GLU A 240 -17.73 4.68 -2.47
N GLY A 241 -18.55 5.59 -3.02
CA GLY A 241 -18.31 7.02 -3.01
C GLY A 241 -17.24 7.52 -3.97
N LEU A 242 -16.61 6.66 -4.79
CA LEU A 242 -15.57 7.07 -5.74
C LEU A 242 -16.11 7.71 -7.03
N ASP A 243 -17.44 7.77 -7.19
CA ASP A 243 -18.06 8.52 -8.29
C ASP A 243 -17.67 10.00 -8.23
N GLY A 244 -17.13 10.50 -9.35
CA GLY A 244 -16.59 11.86 -9.45
C GLY A 244 -15.19 12.05 -8.87
N VAL A 245 -14.60 11.01 -8.24
CA VAL A 245 -13.20 11.02 -7.78
C VAL A 245 -12.29 10.44 -8.84
N ILE A 246 -12.66 9.29 -9.39
CA ILE A 246 -12.04 8.66 -10.55
C ILE A 246 -13.09 8.26 -11.57
N SER A 247 -12.68 8.04 -12.83
CA SER A 247 -13.61 7.69 -13.89
C SER A 247 -14.25 6.31 -13.67
N GLN A 248 -15.43 6.11 -14.25
CA GLN A 248 -16.11 4.82 -14.24
C GLN A 248 -15.27 3.73 -14.91
N THR A 249 -14.59 4.05 -16.01
CA THR A 249 -13.68 3.12 -16.71
C THR A 249 -12.59 2.61 -15.78
N LEU A 250 -11.97 3.50 -15.00
CA LEU A 250 -10.93 3.12 -14.05
C LEU A 250 -11.49 2.28 -12.91
N GLN A 251 -12.67 2.64 -12.36
CA GLN A 251 -13.35 1.87 -11.32
C GLN A 251 -13.65 0.44 -11.79
N ASP A 252 -14.24 0.29 -12.98
CA ASP A 252 -14.60 -1.00 -13.55
C ASP A 252 -13.36 -1.87 -13.77
N LYS A 253 -12.27 -1.26 -14.25
CA LYS A 253 -11.03 -1.98 -14.54
C LYS A 253 -10.26 -2.37 -13.28
N ILE A 254 -10.29 -1.55 -12.22
CA ILE A 254 -9.74 -1.89 -10.91
C ILE A 254 -10.50 -3.08 -10.32
N TRP A 255 -11.83 -3.05 -10.36
CA TRP A 255 -12.62 -4.20 -9.90
C TRP A 255 -12.35 -5.45 -10.72
N GLU A 256 -12.30 -5.35 -12.04
CA GLU A 256 -11.96 -6.48 -12.93
C GLU A 256 -10.62 -7.11 -12.53
N MET A 257 -9.60 -6.28 -12.22
CA MET A 257 -8.30 -6.77 -11.78
C MET A 257 -8.38 -7.53 -10.46
N ILE A 258 -8.96 -6.91 -9.43
CA ILE A 258 -9.08 -7.52 -8.11
C ILE A 258 -9.84 -8.84 -8.19
N TRP A 259 -10.98 -8.84 -8.87
CA TRP A 259 -11.84 -10.02 -8.98
C TRP A 259 -11.19 -11.17 -9.76
N LYS A 260 -10.62 -10.91 -10.93
CA LYS A 260 -9.96 -11.95 -11.72
C LYS A 260 -8.73 -12.53 -11.02
N ARG A 261 -7.94 -11.68 -10.35
CA ARG A 261 -6.79 -12.14 -9.58
C ARG A 261 -7.20 -12.91 -8.33
N TRP A 262 -8.30 -12.54 -7.70
CA TRP A 262 -8.89 -13.32 -6.61
C TRP A 262 -9.32 -14.71 -7.08
N CYS A 263 -10.09 -14.81 -8.14
CA CYS A 263 -10.50 -16.11 -8.71
C CYS A 263 -9.28 -16.98 -9.06
N ALA A 264 -8.27 -16.39 -9.71
CA ALA A 264 -7.03 -17.11 -10.03
C ALA A 264 -6.25 -17.54 -8.78
N TYR A 265 -6.28 -16.76 -7.70
CA TYR A 265 -5.72 -17.14 -6.41
C TYR A 265 -6.46 -18.33 -5.79
N GLU A 266 -7.81 -18.33 -5.79
CA GLU A 266 -8.61 -19.46 -5.31
C GLU A 266 -8.33 -20.73 -6.11
N ASP A 267 -8.31 -20.64 -7.46
CA ASP A 267 -7.96 -21.76 -8.34
C ASP A 267 -6.57 -22.31 -8.04
N PHE A 268 -5.61 -21.41 -7.82
CA PHE A 268 -4.24 -21.78 -7.44
C PHE A 268 -4.19 -22.51 -6.08
N CYS A 269 -4.96 -22.07 -5.09
CA CYS A 269 -5.07 -22.74 -3.80
C CYS A 269 -5.70 -24.13 -3.93
N ASN A 270 -6.73 -24.28 -4.78
CA ASN A 270 -7.48 -25.52 -4.96
C ASN A 270 -6.74 -26.55 -5.83
N SER A 271 -5.94 -26.09 -6.81
CA SER A 271 -5.19 -26.95 -7.74
C SER A 271 -3.86 -27.48 -7.19
N ARG A 272 -3.37 -26.96 -6.10
CA ARG A 272 -2.15 -27.36 -5.39
C ARG A 272 -2.47 -28.36 -4.29
#